data_17907a1599e631edb023cc46ec9b8085
#
_entry.id   17907a1599e631edb023cc46ec9b8085
#
_cell.length_a   1.000
_cell.length_b   1.000
_cell.length_c   1.000
_cell.angle_alpha   90.00
_cell.angle_beta   90.00
_cell.angle_gamma   90.00
#
_symmetry.space_group_name_H-M   'P 1'
#
loop_
_entity.id
_entity.type
_entity.pdbx_description
1 polymer ?
#
loop_
_entity_poly.entity_id
_entity_poly.type
_entity_poly.pdbx_seq_one_letter_code
_entity_poly.pdbx_strand_id
1 'polypeptide(L)'
;MGKRSEVVFGNRMSSQVVKKAENSKERFVKRFGDDSDVDYPLAVVKNPYIGDTLGVSNIVIDGGVSDDADAGEREAFDRDKGIIVGNIRMGFGHYRISMAIASAANHLGYKPYWMDLNSYSETTGGKVIEAQNKLYSMGSRISGKSKVFNKAVWEPMNYEGPVKHEFVNKMVGNNIPPEFLPAIEKGFNDAIEKGR
;
A
#
# COMPACT_ATOMS: atom_id res chain seq x y z
N MET A 1 2.79 6.35 22.08
CA MET A 1 3.36 6.24 20.71
C MET A 1 4.88 6.16 20.80
N GLY A 2 5.50 5.16 20.19
CA GLY A 2 6.96 5.02 20.23
C GLY A 2 7.66 6.10 19.40
N LYS A 3 8.89 6.44 19.78
CA LYS A 3 9.76 7.44 19.11
C LYS A 3 9.92 7.23 17.58
N ARG A 4 9.55 6.07 17.04
CA ARG A 4 9.60 5.75 15.61
C ARG A 4 8.62 6.55 14.75
N SER A 5 7.49 7.00 15.30
CA SER A 5 6.50 7.79 14.56
C SER A 5 6.91 9.26 14.38
N GLU A 6 7.95 9.73 15.08
CA GLU A 6 8.49 11.08 14.93
C GLU A 6 9.57 11.19 13.86
N VAL A 7 10.05 10.04 13.33
CA VAL A 7 11.12 9.98 12.33
C VAL A 7 10.64 9.17 11.14
N VAL A 8 10.60 9.79 9.96
CA VAL A 8 10.20 9.14 8.70
C VAL A 8 11.34 9.29 7.71
N PHE A 9 11.81 8.17 7.16
CA PHE A 9 12.98 8.12 6.27
C PHE A 9 14.22 8.86 6.82
N GLY A 10 14.47 8.76 8.13
CA GLY A 10 15.59 9.44 8.80
C GLY A 10 15.36 10.93 9.11
N ASN A 11 14.25 11.52 8.67
CA ASN A 11 13.91 12.92 8.91
C ASN A 11 13.00 13.06 10.14
N ARG A 12 13.36 13.94 11.06
CA ARG A 12 12.54 14.24 12.23
C ARG A 12 11.37 15.12 11.83
N MET A 13 10.18 14.69 12.20
CA MET A 13 8.95 15.42 11.91
C MET A 13 8.77 16.63 12.84
N SER A 14 8.17 17.71 12.32
CA SER A 14 7.79 18.83 13.17
C SER A 14 6.68 18.42 14.16
N SER A 15 6.63 19.07 15.32
CA SER A 15 5.62 18.80 16.35
C SER A 15 4.18 18.99 15.82
N GLN A 16 3.99 19.91 14.89
CA GLN A 16 2.69 20.14 14.26
C GLN A 16 2.26 18.95 13.41
N VAL A 17 3.19 18.34 12.65
CA VAL A 17 2.92 17.16 11.83
C VAL A 17 2.64 15.95 12.71
N VAL A 18 3.44 15.74 13.77
CA VAL A 18 3.21 14.66 14.75
C VAL A 18 1.82 14.78 15.36
N LYS A 19 1.42 15.96 15.83
CA LYS A 19 0.08 16.19 16.39
C LYS A 19 -1.05 15.92 15.38
N LYS A 20 -0.87 16.31 14.11
CA LYS A 20 -1.84 15.98 13.06
C LYS A 20 -1.94 14.46 12.81
N ALA A 21 -0.82 13.77 12.82
CA ALA A 21 -0.78 12.32 12.67
C ALA A 21 -1.48 11.62 13.85
N GLU A 22 -1.25 12.08 15.08
CA GLU A 22 -1.94 11.57 16.27
C GLU A 22 -3.46 11.75 16.19
N ASN A 23 -3.94 12.95 15.85
CA ASN A 23 -5.37 13.21 15.65
C ASN A 23 -5.98 12.35 14.52
N SER A 24 -5.18 12.04 13.50
CA SER A 24 -5.60 11.15 12.42
C SER A 24 -5.67 9.71 12.91
N LYS A 25 -4.65 9.24 13.65
CA LYS A 25 -4.65 7.92 14.27
C LYS A 25 -5.88 7.72 15.15
N GLU A 26 -6.21 8.65 16.03
CA GLU A 26 -7.40 8.57 16.88
C GLU A 26 -8.69 8.39 16.08
N ARG A 27 -8.85 9.12 14.96
CA ARG A 27 -10.01 8.97 14.07
C ARG A 27 -10.05 7.61 13.38
N PHE A 28 -8.89 7.09 12.97
CA PHE A 28 -8.78 5.76 12.37
C PHE A 28 -9.10 4.67 13.39
N VAL A 29 -8.53 4.75 14.58
CA VAL A 29 -8.81 3.84 15.70
C VAL A 29 -10.31 3.81 16.03
N LYS A 30 -10.94 4.97 16.14
CA LYS A 30 -12.39 5.06 16.42
C LYS A 30 -13.24 4.40 15.33
N ARG A 31 -12.78 4.42 14.08
CA ARG A 31 -13.54 3.90 12.94
C ARG A 31 -13.28 2.44 12.64
N PHE A 32 -12.04 2.00 12.76
CA PHE A 32 -11.57 0.70 12.27
C PHE A 32 -11.08 -0.23 13.38
N GLY A 33 -10.93 0.27 14.61
CA GLY A 33 -10.36 -0.44 15.75
C GLY A 33 -8.85 -0.19 15.90
N ASP A 34 -8.29 -0.69 17.00
CA ASP A 34 -6.85 -0.70 17.27
C ASP A 34 -6.41 -2.14 17.52
N ASP A 35 -5.55 -2.65 16.70
CA ASP A 35 -4.95 -3.97 16.81
C ASP A 35 -3.42 -3.91 16.98
N SER A 36 -2.91 -2.75 17.46
CA SER A 36 -1.46 -2.53 17.64
C SER A 36 -0.81 -3.51 18.62
N ASP A 37 -1.59 -4.11 19.52
CA ASP A 37 -1.14 -5.10 20.51
C ASP A 37 -1.52 -6.54 20.12
N VAL A 38 -2.11 -6.72 18.91
CA VAL A 38 -2.47 -8.04 18.39
C VAL A 38 -1.34 -8.60 17.55
N ASP A 39 -0.89 -9.80 17.85
CA ASP A 39 0.06 -10.52 17.02
C ASP A 39 -0.71 -11.44 16.06
N TYR A 40 -0.45 -11.28 14.77
CA TYR A 40 -1.05 -12.08 13.72
C TYR A 40 0.00 -13.06 13.19
N PRO A 41 -0.06 -14.36 13.58
CA PRO A 41 0.85 -15.35 13.04
C PRO A 41 0.68 -15.45 11.52
N LEU A 42 1.79 -15.51 10.79
CA LEU A 42 1.78 -15.59 9.34
C LEU A 42 2.16 -17.00 8.88
N ALA A 43 1.48 -17.45 7.84
CA ALA A 43 1.79 -18.68 7.13
C ALA A 43 2.09 -18.37 5.65
N VAL A 44 2.83 -19.27 5.02
CA VAL A 44 3.07 -19.25 3.58
C VAL A 44 2.28 -20.40 2.96
N VAL A 45 1.49 -20.09 1.94
CA VAL A 45 0.73 -21.06 1.17
C VAL A 45 1.01 -20.89 -0.32
N LYS A 46 1.16 -21.99 -1.04
CA LYS A 46 1.37 -21.94 -2.50
C LYS A 46 0.18 -21.24 -3.17
N ASN A 47 0.46 -20.31 -4.06
CA ASN A 47 -0.61 -19.64 -4.80
C ASN A 47 -1.30 -20.63 -5.77
N PRO A 48 -2.63 -20.85 -5.66
CA PRO A 48 -3.32 -21.89 -6.42
C PRO A 48 -3.42 -21.59 -7.93
N TYR A 49 -3.26 -20.31 -8.34
CA TYR A 49 -3.45 -19.91 -9.73
C TYR A 49 -2.13 -19.73 -10.49
N ILE A 50 -1.14 -19.13 -9.83
CA ILE A 50 0.13 -18.75 -10.47
C ILE A 50 1.35 -19.37 -9.78
N GLY A 51 1.14 -20.16 -8.73
CA GLY A 51 2.21 -20.80 -7.97
C GLY A 51 3.05 -21.73 -8.85
N ASP A 52 2.42 -22.53 -9.69
CA ASP A 52 3.14 -23.46 -10.60
C ASP A 52 3.85 -22.74 -11.75
N THR A 53 3.28 -21.63 -12.24
CA THR A 53 3.82 -20.93 -13.41
C THR A 53 4.90 -19.90 -13.04
N LEU A 54 4.69 -19.16 -11.97
CA LEU A 54 5.56 -18.04 -11.54
C LEU A 54 6.33 -18.32 -10.25
N GLY A 55 6.17 -19.53 -9.67
CA GLY A 55 6.81 -19.88 -8.39
C GLY A 55 6.33 -19.05 -7.20
N VAL A 56 5.12 -18.46 -7.28
CA VAL A 56 4.59 -17.52 -6.28
C VAL A 56 3.91 -18.28 -5.14
N SER A 57 4.20 -17.88 -3.91
CA SER A 57 3.45 -18.29 -2.72
C SER A 57 2.84 -17.06 -2.04
N ASN A 58 1.69 -17.22 -1.40
CA ASN A 58 1.01 -16.15 -0.68
C ASN A 58 1.46 -16.11 0.77
N ILE A 59 1.64 -14.91 1.33
CA ILE A 59 1.74 -14.70 2.77
C ILE A 59 0.33 -14.41 3.27
N VAL A 60 -0.16 -15.21 4.21
CA VAL A 60 -1.50 -15.11 4.78
C VAL A 60 -1.45 -15.13 6.31
N ILE A 61 -2.52 -14.69 6.97
CA ILE A 61 -2.66 -14.88 8.42
C ILE A 61 -2.98 -16.36 8.67
N ASP A 62 -2.24 -17.00 9.54
CA ASP A 62 -2.46 -18.40 9.89
C ASP A 62 -3.79 -18.58 10.63
N GLY A 63 -4.70 -19.38 10.07
CA GLY A 63 -6.08 -19.50 10.57
C GLY A 63 -6.96 -18.28 10.27
N GLY A 64 -6.52 -17.36 9.39
CA GLY A 64 -7.30 -16.18 8.98
C GLY A 64 -8.49 -16.53 8.07
N VAL A 65 -9.37 -15.56 7.89
CA VAL A 65 -10.66 -15.69 7.16
C VAL A 65 -10.50 -15.56 5.63
N SER A 66 -9.27 -15.38 5.16
CA SER A 66 -8.99 -15.19 3.73
C SER A 66 -9.19 -16.50 2.97
N ASP A 67 -9.92 -16.45 1.84
CA ASP A 67 -10.07 -17.58 0.91
C ASP A 67 -8.71 -18.15 0.45
N ASP A 68 -7.65 -17.34 0.48
CA ASP A 68 -6.29 -17.72 0.14
C ASP A 68 -5.61 -18.51 1.28
N ALA A 69 -6.11 -18.45 2.53
CA ALA A 69 -5.49 -19.10 3.69
C ALA A 69 -5.66 -20.62 3.68
N ASP A 70 -6.77 -21.11 3.12
CA ASP A 70 -7.12 -22.54 3.06
C ASP A 70 -6.81 -23.18 1.68
N ALA A 71 -6.39 -22.38 0.71
CA ALA A 71 -6.40 -22.77 -0.71
C ALA A 71 -5.12 -23.49 -1.19
N GLY A 72 -4.09 -23.65 -0.37
CA GLY A 72 -2.81 -24.18 -0.85
C GLY A 72 -2.02 -25.00 0.16
N GLU A 73 -1.04 -25.75 -0.35
CA GLU A 73 -0.06 -26.46 0.46
C GLU A 73 0.79 -25.45 1.27
N ARG A 74 0.96 -25.69 2.56
CA ARG A 74 1.81 -24.86 3.43
C ARG A 74 3.28 -25.08 3.10
N GLU A 75 4.01 -23.98 3.02
CA GLU A 75 5.43 -23.98 2.73
C GLU A 75 6.21 -23.24 3.83
N ALA A 76 7.50 -23.57 3.95
CA ALA A 76 8.40 -22.78 4.77
C ALA A 76 8.83 -21.49 4.02
N PHE A 77 8.95 -20.38 4.76
CA PHE A 77 9.48 -19.15 4.20
C PHE A 77 10.99 -19.29 3.97
N ASP A 78 11.44 -19.13 2.74
CA ASP A 78 12.86 -19.11 2.38
C ASP A 78 13.47 -17.74 2.75
N ARG A 79 14.30 -17.71 3.78
CA ARG A 79 14.92 -16.47 4.28
C ARG A 79 16.08 -15.98 3.42
N ASP A 80 16.71 -16.89 2.67
CA ASP A 80 17.91 -16.58 1.90
C ASP A 80 17.57 -16.08 0.50
N LYS A 81 16.51 -16.63 -0.11
CA LYS A 81 16.11 -16.32 -1.48
C LYS A 81 14.73 -15.69 -1.58
N GLY A 82 14.03 -15.50 -0.46
CA GLY A 82 12.67 -14.95 -0.45
C GLY A 82 12.64 -13.46 -0.79
N ILE A 83 11.75 -13.08 -1.70
CA ILE A 83 11.41 -11.69 -2.00
C ILE A 83 9.93 -11.47 -1.74
N ILE A 84 9.60 -10.51 -0.89
CA ILE A 84 8.20 -10.12 -0.62
C ILE A 84 7.77 -9.10 -1.66
N VAL A 85 6.74 -9.45 -2.43
CA VAL A 85 6.12 -8.59 -3.43
C VAL A 85 4.77 -8.12 -2.90
N GLY A 86 4.68 -6.83 -2.55
CA GLY A 86 3.41 -6.22 -2.14
C GLY A 86 2.45 -6.10 -3.32
N ASN A 87 1.19 -6.44 -3.09
CA ASN A 87 0.12 -6.28 -4.06
C ASN A 87 -1.08 -5.60 -3.41
N ILE A 88 -1.84 -4.85 -4.21
CA ILE A 88 -3.10 -4.23 -3.79
C ILE A 88 -4.11 -4.35 -4.92
N ARG A 89 -5.34 -4.76 -4.60
CA ARG A 89 -6.42 -4.96 -5.58
C ARG A 89 -7.13 -3.63 -5.92
N MET A 90 -6.37 -2.61 -6.31
CA MET A 90 -6.93 -1.31 -6.75
C MET A 90 -7.13 -1.21 -8.26
N GLY A 91 -6.76 -2.24 -9.00
CA GLY A 91 -6.90 -2.31 -10.46
C GLY A 91 -5.82 -3.18 -11.11
N PHE A 92 -6.02 -3.49 -12.39
CA PHE A 92 -5.12 -4.39 -13.14
C PHE A 92 -3.67 -3.90 -13.26
N GLY A 93 -3.43 -2.58 -13.15
CA GLY A 93 -2.09 -2.02 -13.24
C GLY A 93 -1.17 -2.53 -12.14
N HIS A 94 -1.61 -2.43 -10.89
CA HIS A 94 -0.83 -2.90 -9.72
C HIS A 94 -0.59 -4.41 -9.77
N TYR A 95 -1.63 -5.16 -10.16
CA TYR A 95 -1.53 -6.60 -10.30
C TYR A 95 -0.48 -7.02 -11.35
N ARG A 96 -0.50 -6.36 -12.53
CA ARG A 96 0.49 -6.62 -13.60
C ARG A 96 1.91 -6.30 -13.18
N ILE A 97 2.12 -5.20 -12.44
CA ILE A 97 3.44 -4.83 -11.92
C ILE A 97 3.92 -5.90 -10.94
N SER A 98 3.07 -6.31 -10.00
CA SER A 98 3.42 -7.37 -9.03
C SER A 98 3.73 -8.70 -9.72
N MET A 99 2.97 -9.08 -10.76
CA MET A 99 3.26 -10.27 -11.56
C MET A 99 4.59 -10.16 -12.30
N ALA A 100 4.90 -9.01 -12.89
CA ALA A 100 6.17 -8.79 -13.59
C ALA A 100 7.36 -8.91 -12.63
N ILE A 101 7.24 -8.31 -11.42
CA ILE A 101 8.29 -8.40 -10.38
C ILE A 101 8.43 -9.85 -9.92
N ALA A 102 7.34 -10.57 -9.67
CA ALA A 102 7.38 -11.97 -9.26
C ALA A 102 8.02 -12.87 -10.32
N SER A 103 7.65 -12.66 -11.59
CA SER A 103 8.24 -13.39 -12.73
C SER A 103 9.75 -13.14 -12.85
N ALA A 104 10.18 -11.87 -12.75
CA ALA A 104 11.58 -11.51 -12.78
C ALA A 104 12.35 -12.11 -11.59
N ALA A 105 11.79 -12.07 -10.39
CA ALA A 105 12.39 -12.66 -9.19
C ALA A 105 12.59 -14.17 -9.37
N ASN A 106 11.56 -14.88 -9.83
CA ASN A 106 11.64 -16.31 -10.10
C ASN A 106 12.70 -16.65 -11.15
N HIS A 107 12.75 -15.88 -12.25
CA HIS A 107 13.75 -16.04 -13.29
C HIS A 107 15.18 -15.86 -12.77
N LEU A 108 15.38 -14.97 -11.83
CA LEU A 108 16.69 -14.71 -11.19
C LEU A 108 17.03 -15.71 -10.07
N GLY A 109 16.21 -16.72 -9.82
CA GLY A 109 16.42 -17.75 -8.81
C GLY A 109 16.01 -17.36 -7.41
N TYR A 110 15.23 -16.28 -7.27
CA TYR A 110 14.58 -15.90 -6.02
C TYR A 110 13.19 -16.52 -5.91
N LYS A 111 12.70 -16.67 -4.67
CA LYS A 111 11.34 -17.15 -4.42
C LYS A 111 10.41 -15.97 -4.11
N PRO A 112 9.46 -15.63 -5.00
CA PRO A 112 8.54 -14.53 -4.78
C PRO A 112 7.41 -14.93 -3.84
N TYR A 113 7.17 -14.10 -2.80
CA TYR A 113 6.07 -14.21 -1.86
C TYR A 113 5.13 -13.03 -2.03
N TRP A 114 3.87 -13.28 -2.32
CA TRP A 114 2.88 -12.23 -2.41
C TRP A 114 2.32 -11.87 -1.05
N MET A 115 2.37 -10.59 -0.75
CA MET A 115 1.68 -9.96 0.34
C MET A 115 0.54 -9.11 -0.24
N ASP A 116 -0.63 -9.73 -0.41
CA ASP A 116 -1.81 -9.03 -0.91
C ASP A 116 -2.50 -8.30 0.24
N LEU A 117 -2.43 -6.97 0.25
CA LEU A 117 -2.95 -6.14 1.33
C LEU A 117 -4.47 -6.26 1.52
N ASN A 118 -5.19 -6.78 0.53
CA ASN A 118 -6.63 -7.04 0.64
C ASN A 118 -6.96 -8.38 1.32
N SER A 119 -5.98 -9.25 1.50
CA SER A 119 -6.18 -10.56 2.14
C SER A 119 -6.15 -10.51 3.68
N TYR A 120 -5.94 -9.33 4.27
CA TYR A 120 -5.84 -9.14 5.73
C TYR A 120 -7.07 -8.39 6.29
N SER A 121 -8.29 -8.77 5.86
CA SER A 121 -9.53 -8.06 6.16
C SER A 121 -9.88 -8.00 7.65
N GLU A 122 -9.41 -8.94 8.47
CA GLU A 122 -9.58 -8.95 9.92
C GLU A 122 -8.74 -7.89 10.63
N THR A 123 -7.62 -7.46 10.03
CA THR A 123 -6.74 -6.46 10.61
C THR A 123 -7.29 -5.04 10.47
N THR A 124 -6.88 -4.13 11.36
CA THR A 124 -7.18 -2.70 11.23
C THR A 124 -6.62 -2.15 9.91
N GLY A 125 -5.41 -2.56 9.53
CA GLY A 125 -4.80 -2.17 8.25
C GLY A 125 -5.61 -2.60 7.04
N GLY A 126 -6.07 -3.85 7.01
CA GLY A 126 -6.93 -4.39 5.96
C GLY A 126 -8.26 -3.66 5.83
N LYS A 127 -8.92 -3.35 6.96
CA LYS A 127 -10.16 -2.55 6.97
C LYS A 127 -9.97 -1.15 6.40
N VAL A 128 -8.85 -0.50 6.72
CA VAL A 128 -8.48 0.82 6.16
C VAL A 128 -8.30 0.72 4.66
N ILE A 129 -7.54 -0.26 4.18
CA ILE A 129 -7.29 -0.48 2.75
C ILE A 129 -8.59 -0.75 2.01
N GLU A 130 -9.46 -1.61 2.55
CA GLU A 130 -10.76 -1.90 1.96
C GLU A 130 -11.64 -0.64 1.86
N ALA A 131 -11.67 0.19 2.91
CA ALA A 131 -12.42 1.44 2.90
C ALA A 131 -11.87 2.43 1.86
N GLN A 132 -10.54 2.53 1.72
CA GLN A 132 -9.89 3.37 0.71
C GLN A 132 -10.17 2.86 -0.70
N ASN A 133 -10.12 1.56 -0.94
CA ASN A 133 -10.44 0.96 -2.23
C ASN A 133 -11.91 1.21 -2.63
N LYS A 134 -12.83 1.10 -1.69
CA LYS A 134 -14.25 1.44 -1.91
C LYS A 134 -14.42 2.91 -2.29
N LEU A 135 -13.76 3.80 -1.56
CA LEU A 135 -13.81 5.25 -1.83
C LEU A 135 -13.22 5.58 -3.21
N TYR A 136 -12.06 5.02 -3.54
CA TYR A 136 -11.43 5.20 -4.85
C TYR A 136 -12.31 4.69 -5.99
N SER A 137 -12.86 3.49 -5.86
CA SER A 137 -13.74 2.89 -6.86
C SER A 137 -15.04 3.68 -7.05
N MET A 138 -15.58 4.26 -5.98
CA MET A 138 -16.74 5.14 -6.06
C MET A 138 -16.39 6.44 -6.77
N GLY A 139 -15.30 7.10 -6.38
CA GLY A 139 -14.83 8.34 -6.99
C GLY A 139 -14.53 8.16 -8.48
N SER A 140 -13.86 7.09 -8.85
CA SER A 140 -13.57 6.75 -10.25
C SER A 140 -14.85 6.55 -11.08
N ARG A 141 -15.85 5.85 -10.53
CA ARG A 141 -17.15 5.67 -11.22
C ARG A 141 -17.93 6.97 -11.39
N ILE A 142 -17.92 7.83 -10.39
CA ILE A 142 -18.59 9.15 -10.48
C ILE A 142 -17.85 10.04 -11.49
N SER A 143 -16.52 10.03 -11.47
CA SER A 143 -15.68 10.75 -12.43
C SER A 143 -15.99 10.35 -13.88
N GLY A 144 -16.15 9.04 -14.15
CA GLY A 144 -16.52 8.55 -15.48
C GLY A 144 -17.93 8.98 -15.94
N LYS A 145 -18.82 9.33 -15.01
CA LYS A 145 -20.19 9.73 -15.31
C LYS A 145 -20.42 11.24 -15.31
N SER A 146 -19.57 12.02 -14.65
CA SER A 146 -19.72 13.47 -14.46
C SER A 146 -18.45 14.20 -14.82
N LYS A 147 -18.45 14.91 -15.96
CA LYS A 147 -17.36 15.76 -16.40
C LYS A 147 -17.03 16.88 -15.40
N VAL A 148 -18.05 17.40 -14.71
CA VAL A 148 -17.87 18.46 -13.70
C VAL A 148 -17.13 17.90 -12.49
N PHE A 149 -17.58 16.76 -11.96
CA PHE A 149 -16.91 16.09 -10.84
C PHE A 149 -15.49 15.68 -11.22
N ASN A 150 -15.29 15.17 -12.44
CA ASN A 150 -13.96 14.80 -12.92
C ASN A 150 -13.00 15.98 -12.86
N LYS A 151 -13.36 17.12 -13.50
CA LYS A 151 -12.50 18.30 -13.56
C LYS A 151 -12.31 19.02 -12.22
N ALA A 152 -13.36 19.11 -11.41
CA ALA A 152 -13.33 19.90 -10.18
C ALA A 152 -12.79 19.13 -8.97
N VAL A 153 -12.93 17.82 -8.95
CA VAL A 153 -12.59 16.99 -7.77
C VAL A 153 -11.59 15.89 -8.13
N TRP A 154 -11.92 15.04 -9.10
CA TRP A 154 -11.15 13.82 -9.36
C TRP A 154 -9.78 14.09 -9.97
N GLU A 155 -9.71 14.88 -11.04
CA GLU A 155 -8.43 15.25 -11.64
C GLU A 155 -7.50 15.99 -10.67
N PRO A 156 -7.96 17.03 -9.92
CA PRO A 156 -7.12 17.68 -8.93
C PRO A 156 -6.61 16.76 -7.83
N MET A 157 -7.41 15.76 -7.39
CA MET A 157 -7.00 14.78 -6.38
C MET A 157 -5.93 13.79 -6.88
N ASN A 158 -5.94 13.47 -8.18
CA ASN A 158 -5.03 12.50 -8.79
C ASN A 158 -3.91 13.17 -9.59
N TYR A 159 -3.82 14.50 -9.58
CA TYR A 159 -2.82 15.22 -10.35
C TYR A 159 -1.47 15.25 -9.64
N GLU A 160 -0.50 14.58 -10.21
CA GLU A 160 0.89 14.46 -9.72
C GLU A 160 1.84 15.51 -10.36
N GLY A 161 1.37 16.70 -10.65
CA GLY A 161 2.19 17.74 -11.28
C GLY A 161 2.79 18.74 -10.28
N PRO A 162 4.01 19.24 -10.51
CA PRO A 162 4.73 20.09 -9.56
C PRO A 162 4.03 21.45 -9.29
N VAL A 163 3.18 21.91 -10.20
CA VAL A 163 2.61 23.28 -10.16
C VAL A 163 1.37 23.41 -9.27
N LYS A 164 0.82 22.30 -8.75
CA LYS A 164 -0.46 22.30 -8.00
C LYS A 164 -0.36 21.71 -6.60
N HIS A 165 0.83 21.50 -6.06
CA HIS A 165 1.02 20.93 -4.73
C HIS A 165 0.27 21.70 -3.64
N GLU A 166 0.24 23.02 -3.70
CA GLU A 166 -0.46 23.84 -2.71
C GLU A 166 -1.98 23.66 -2.76
N PHE A 167 -2.54 23.55 -3.95
CA PHE A 167 -3.98 23.34 -4.14
C PHE A 167 -4.40 21.94 -3.74
N VAL A 168 -3.65 20.92 -4.15
CA VAL A 168 -3.89 19.52 -3.78
C VAL A 168 -3.70 19.31 -2.29
N ASN A 169 -2.66 19.88 -1.68
CA ASN A 169 -2.44 19.82 -0.23
C ASN A 169 -3.56 20.51 0.57
N LYS A 170 -4.12 21.59 0.06
CA LYS A 170 -5.29 22.26 0.68
C LYS A 170 -6.56 21.41 0.57
N MET A 171 -6.78 20.74 -0.58
CA MET A 171 -7.98 19.93 -0.82
C MET A 171 -7.95 18.55 -0.14
N VAL A 172 -6.81 17.88 -0.16
CA VAL A 172 -6.66 16.51 0.40
C VAL A 172 -6.35 16.52 1.90
N GLY A 173 -6.29 17.71 2.51
CA GLY A 173 -6.11 17.86 3.96
C GLY A 173 -4.73 17.41 4.44
N ASN A 174 -3.68 17.63 3.66
CA ASN A 174 -2.29 17.43 4.06
C ASN A 174 -1.95 15.98 4.46
N ASN A 175 -2.30 15.01 3.66
CA ASN A 175 -1.86 13.62 3.89
C ASN A 175 -0.34 13.45 3.67
N ILE A 176 0.28 14.37 2.90
CA ILE A 176 1.74 14.44 2.75
C ILE A 176 2.17 15.81 3.31
N PRO A 177 2.96 15.84 4.38
CA PRO A 177 3.50 17.09 4.90
C PRO A 177 4.32 17.81 3.82
N PRO A 178 4.13 19.13 3.65
CA PRO A 178 4.85 19.90 2.62
C PRO A 178 6.37 19.79 2.72
N GLU A 179 6.89 19.49 3.90
CA GLU A 179 8.33 19.30 4.17
C GLU A 179 8.91 18.06 3.46
N PHE A 180 8.07 17.09 3.06
CA PHE A 180 8.51 15.89 2.32
C PHE A 180 8.54 16.08 0.81
N LEU A 181 7.79 17.04 0.27
CA LEU A 181 7.70 17.23 -1.16
C LEU A 181 9.07 17.50 -1.80
N PRO A 182 9.93 18.37 -1.24
CA PRO A 182 11.26 18.60 -1.79
C PRO A 182 12.18 17.37 -1.73
N ALA A 183 12.05 16.56 -0.68
CA ALA A 183 12.87 15.34 -0.55
C ALA A 183 12.40 14.23 -1.51
N ILE A 184 11.10 14.12 -1.73
CA ILE A 184 10.50 13.20 -2.72
C ILE A 184 10.85 13.65 -4.13
N GLU A 185 10.69 14.94 -4.44
CA GLU A 185 11.08 15.51 -5.74
C GLU A 185 12.55 15.31 -6.04
N LYS A 186 13.42 15.60 -5.07
CA LYS A 186 14.86 15.38 -5.22
C LYS A 186 15.18 13.90 -5.44
N GLY A 187 14.56 12.99 -4.65
CA GLY A 187 14.74 11.55 -4.82
C GLY A 187 14.29 11.05 -6.19
N PHE A 188 13.18 11.57 -6.72
CA PHE A 188 12.69 11.25 -8.06
C PHE A 188 13.61 11.78 -9.15
N ASN A 189 14.05 13.03 -9.05
CA ASN A 189 14.97 13.64 -10.01
C ASN A 189 16.32 12.94 -10.00
N ASP A 190 16.88 12.65 -8.82
CA ASP A 190 18.14 11.91 -8.68
C ASP A 190 18.02 10.48 -9.26
N ALA A 191 16.87 9.83 -9.16
CA ALA A 191 16.64 8.51 -9.74
C ALA A 191 16.53 8.57 -11.28
N ILE A 192 15.88 9.61 -11.82
CA ILE A 192 15.78 9.83 -13.28
C ILE A 192 17.17 10.15 -13.87
N GLU A 193 17.96 10.99 -13.20
CA GLU A 193 19.30 11.34 -13.67
C GLU A 193 20.27 10.17 -13.63
N LYS A 194 20.17 9.30 -12.62
CA LYS A 194 21.00 8.08 -12.50
C LYS A 194 20.55 6.96 -13.42
N GLY A 195 19.32 6.98 -13.91
CA GLY A 195 18.78 6.02 -14.88
C GLY A 195 19.06 6.34 -16.34
N ARG A 196 19.80 7.41 -16.61
CA ARG A 196 20.35 7.77 -17.91
C ARG A 196 21.82 7.36 -17.99
#